data_c1104b87bfbc6c9145bf396467854cdb
#
_entry.id   c1104b87bfbc6c9145bf396467854cdb
#
_cell.length_a   1.000
_cell.length_b   1.000
_cell.length_c   1.000
_cell.angle_alpha   90.00
_cell.angle_beta   90.00
_cell.angle_gamma   90.00
#
_symmetry.space_group_name_H-M   'P 1'
#
loop_
_entity.id
_entity.type
_entity.pdbx_description
1 polymer ?
#
loop_
_entity_poly.entity_id
_entity_poly.type
_entity_poly.pdbx_seq_one_letter_code
_entity_poly.pdbx_strand_id
1 'polypeptide(L)'
;GTGLVGSEMCIRDRNRPDWCLSRQRAWGIPIPVFVNKKTGEPLRDKIVIDRIVSSFKKGGSDAWFEIPASNYLEPEYDANDFEQIQDIADVWFDSGSTHAFVLEDRDDLKSPANLYLEGSDQHRGWFHSSLLESVGSRGVAPFEGILTHGFVLDDKGRKMSKSLGNTVNPQDILRDYGADILRLWVAGSDYYEDLRIGPEIIKHHTDHYRRLRNTLRYLLGSLNGFQENEKIDYSDMPQLEKWLLHRVNEVNNSVREKIEGYNFHSIYTEIHNFCTIELSSFYFEIRKDLLYCGEPNSLERRGCRTALDILFNHLTAWLAPILCFTAEEAWQCYINDKENSIHLKTIPISVNNWNDEALNIKWKRIRFIRSLVLAEIEEARNNNLIKSSLQAKVEIKLSKEDKDLFENLIAADIFITSEVSFSIEKLETPKIKIDNADGNKCSRCWKILPEVKPEGLCNRCEDVVKIYCS
;
A
#
# COMPACT_ATOMS: atom_id res chain seq x y z
N GLY A 1 -8.47 13.67 12.68
CA GLY A 1 -8.81 15.00 12.99
C GLY A 1 -9.08 15.97 11.86
N THR A 2 -9.95 15.63 10.89
CA THR A 2 -10.36 16.56 9.81
C THR A 2 -11.18 17.75 10.29
N GLY A 3 -11.77 17.72 11.50
CA GLY A 3 -12.61 18.79 12.04
C GLY A 3 -11.87 19.98 12.68
N LEU A 4 -10.64 19.81 13.11
CA LEU A 4 -9.88 20.87 13.82
C LEU A 4 -9.18 21.85 12.87
N VAL A 5 -8.81 21.42 11.68
CA VAL A 5 -8.06 22.24 10.70
C VAL A 5 -8.90 23.41 10.21
N GLY A 6 -10.17 23.19 9.90
CA GLY A 6 -11.07 24.26 9.47
C GLY A 6 -11.32 25.31 10.54
N SER A 7 -11.46 24.93 11.81
CA SER A 7 -11.69 25.88 12.91
C SER A 7 -10.46 26.75 13.20
N GLU A 8 -9.26 26.20 13.15
CA GLU A 8 -8.02 26.95 13.37
C GLU A 8 -7.78 27.97 12.24
N MET A 9 -8.04 27.59 10.99
CA MET A 9 -7.95 28.50 9.85
C MET A 9 -8.95 29.66 9.98
N CYS A 10 -10.21 29.39 10.35
CA CYS A 10 -11.24 30.41 10.55
C CYS A 10 -10.90 31.39 11.70
N ILE A 11 -10.30 30.90 12.80
CA ILE A 11 -9.87 31.75 13.92
C ILE A 11 -8.73 32.67 13.50
N ARG A 12 -7.76 32.17 12.75
CA ARG A 12 -6.65 32.94 12.22
C ARG A 12 -7.10 34.00 11.22
N ASP A 13 -8.05 33.65 10.37
CA ASP A 13 -8.58 34.55 9.36
C ASP A 13 -9.35 35.73 9.96
N ARG A 14 -10.15 35.50 11.01
CA ARG A 14 -10.85 36.57 11.72
C ARG A 14 -9.95 37.67 12.30
N ASN A 15 -8.72 37.31 12.69
CA ASN A 15 -7.77 38.19 13.35
C ASN A 15 -6.61 38.62 12.42
N ARG A 16 -6.71 38.33 11.14
CA ARG A 16 -5.65 38.63 10.18
C ARG A 16 -5.70 40.09 9.73
N PRO A 17 -4.56 40.78 9.63
CA PRO A 17 -4.48 42.07 8.94
C PRO A 17 -4.78 41.89 7.43
N ASP A 18 -5.17 43.00 6.78
CA ASP A 18 -5.41 43.01 5.33
C ASP A 18 -4.21 42.43 4.56
N TRP A 19 -4.50 41.69 3.51
CA TRP A 19 -3.51 41.13 2.63
C TRP A 19 -3.23 42.09 1.47
N CYS A 20 -2.08 42.74 1.49
CA CYS A 20 -1.63 43.54 0.37
C CYS A 20 -1.22 42.62 -0.79
N LEU A 21 -2.00 42.64 -1.86
CA LEU A 21 -1.76 41.76 -3.04
C LEU A 21 -0.68 42.32 -3.97
N SER A 22 -0.46 43.63 -4.00
CA SER A 22 0.48 44.24 -4.95
C SER A 22 1.94 43.99 -4.60
N ARG A 23 2.74 43.69 -5.63
CA ARG A 23 4.18 43.53 -5.56
C ARG A 23 4.84 44.36 -6.69
N GLN A 24 5.90 45.05 -6.34
CA GLN A 24 6.74 45.91 -7.25
C GLN A 24 7.93 45.03 -7.71
N ARG A 25 7.70 44.08 -8.59
CA ARG A 25 8.70 43.16 -9.14
C ARG A 25 8.55 43.04 -10.66
N ALA A 26 9.64 42.71 -11.33
CA ALA A 26 9.68 42.59 -12.78
C ALA A 26 9.02 41.29 -13.30
N TRP A 27 8.78 40.28 -12.44
CA TRP A 27 8.21 38.99 -12.81
C TRP A 27 6.99 38.67 -11.95
N GLY A 28 5.88 38.39 -12.61
CA GLY A 28 4.61 37.95 -11.99
C GLY A 28 3.41 38.29 -12.86
N ILE A 29 2.22 37.86 -12.43
CA ILE A 29 0.96 38.16 -13.10
C ILE A 29 0.56 39.61 -12.78
N PRO A 30 0.27 40.46 -13.78
CA PRO A 30 -0.13 41.85 -13.53
C PRO A 30 -1.46 41.93 -12.79
N ILE A 31 -1.65 42.97 -12.00
CA ILE A 31 -2.94 43.38 -11.46
C ILE A 31 -3.60 44.28 -12.52
N PRO A 32 -4.54 43.79 -13.36
CA PRO A 32 -5.02 44.49 -14.52
C PRO A 32 -6.14 45.46 -14.16
N VAL A 33 -5.78 46.52 -13.41
CA VAL A 33 -6.72 47.53 -12.91
C VAL A 33 -6.31 48.92 -13.41
N PHE A 34 -7.32 49.69 -13.84
CA PHE A 34 -7.21 51.12 -14.10
C PHE A 34 -7.72 51.89 -12.89
N VAL A 35 -6.98 52.89 -12.42
CA VAL A 35 -7.36 53.73 -11.29
C VAL A 35 -7.58 55.16 -11.79
N ASN A 36 -8.71 55.77 -11.44
CA ASN A 36 -8.96 57.17 -11.80
C ASN A 36 -8.01 58.11 -11.01
N LYS A 37 -7.25 58.89 -11.75
CA LYS A 37 -6.24 59.81 -11.18
C LYS A 37 -6.80 60.88 -10.27
N LYS A 38 -8.07 61.28 -10.41
CA LYS A 38 -8.69 62.35 -9.60
C LYS A 38 -9.35 61.81 -8.36
N THR A 39 -9.96 60.61 -8.42
CA THR A 39 -10.73 60.03 -7.30
C THR A 39 -9.97 58.95 -6.56
N GLY A 40 -8.93 58.36 -7.17
CA GLY A 40 -8.22 57.20 -6.60
C GLY A 40 -9.03 55.89 -6.66
N GLU A 41 -10.21 55.88 -7.29
CA GLU A 41 -11.10 54.73 -7.36
C GLU A 41 -10.74 53.81 -8.53
N PRO A 42 -10.79 52.47 -8.33
CA PRO A 42 -10.59 51.53 -9.43
C PRO A 42 -11.79 51.50 -10.39
N LEU A 43 -11.50 51.39 -11.67
CA LEU A 43 -12.53 51.27 -12.72
C LEU A 43 -13.13 49.88 -12.72
N ARG A 44 -14.44 49.79 -12.51
CA ARG A 44 -15.21 48.54 -12.46
C ARG A 44 -16.18 48.43 -13.65
N ASP A 45 -15.63 48.49 -14.85
CA ASP A 45 -16.41 48.41 -16.07
C ASP A 45 -16.23 47.06 -16.78
N LYS A 46 -17.34 46.37 -17.03
CA LYS A 46 -17.31 45.07 -17.68
C LYS A 46 -16.74 45.07 -19.09
N ILE A 47 -16.99 46.13 -19.87
CA ILE A 47 -16.50 46.22 -21.25
C ILE A 47 -14.98 46.29 -21.26
N VAL A 48 -14.40 47.10 -20.35
CA VAL A 48 -12.96 47.22 -20.19
C VAL A 48 -12.34 45.90 -19.73
N ILE A 49 -12.97 45.24 -18.74
CA ILE A 49 -12.52 43.93 -18.24
C ILE A 49 -12.56 42.89 -19.39
N ASP A 50 -13.62 42.82 -20.17
CA ASP A 50 -13.73 41.87 -21.28
C ASP A 50 -12.67 42.10 -22.35
N ARG A 51 -12.28 43.35 -22.62
CA ARG A 51 -11.14 43.71 -23.51
C ARG A 51 -9.82 43.22 -22.94
N ILE A 52 -9.57 43.43 -21.67
CA ILE A 52 -8.36 42.94 -20.97
C ILE A 52 -8.29 41.41 -21.07
N VAL A 53 -9.35 40.71 -20.72
CA VAL A 53 -9.44 39.24 -20.81
C VAL A 53 -9.19 38.77 -22.25
N SER A 54 -9.75 39.47 -23.23
CA SER A 54 -9.57 39.13 -24.65
C SER A 54 -8.12 39.31 -25.10
N SER A 55 -7.41 40.34 -24.60
CA SER A 55 -6.01 40.57 -24.93
C SER A 55 -5.12 39.51 -24.29
N PHE A 56 -5.41 39.10 -23.00
CA PHE A 56 -4.67 38.06 -22.31
C PHE A 56 -4.85 36.69 -22.99
N LYS A 57 -6.04 36.39 -23.48
CA LYS A 57 -6.29 35.16 -24.26
C LYS A 57 -5.48 35.08 -25.54
N LYS A 58 -5.12 36.22 -26.13
CA LYS A 58 -4.38 36.30 -27.41
C LYS A 58 -2.85 36.39 -27.19
N GLY A 59 -2.41 37.19 -26.24
CA GLY A 59 -0.99 37.56 -26.04
C GLY A 59 -0.42 37.18 -24.69
N GLY A 60 -1.18 36.50 -23.82
CA GLY A 60 -0.77 36.23 -22.46
C GLY A 60 -0.83 37.47 -21.55
N SER A 61 -0.36 37.34 -20.32
CA SER A 61 -0.38 38.42 -19.32
C SER A 61 0.52 39.61 -19.68
N ASP A 62 1.56 39.38 -20.49
CA ASP A 62 2.48 40.42 -20.95
C ASP A 62 1.77 41.51 -21.82
N ALA A 63 0.64 41.14 -22.44
CA ALA A 63 -0.20 42.09 -23.16
C ALA A 63 -0.63 43.32 -22.32
N TRP A 64 -0.69 43.16 -20.97
CA TRP A 64 -0.98 44.29 -20.08
C TRP A 64 0.09 45.36 -20.11
N PHE A 65 1.34 44.98 -20.22
CA PHE A 65 2.48 45.91 -20.25
C PHE A 65 2.81 46.42 -21.64
N GLU A 66 2.42 45.70 -22.71
CA GLU A 66 2.74 46.01 -24.10
C GLU A 66 1.65 46.85 -24.80
N ILE A 67 0.39 46.66 -24.42
CA ILE A 67 -0.73 47.34 -25.09
C ILE A 67 -1.03 48.67 -24.37
N PRO A 68 -1.14 49.79 -25.12
CA PRO A 68 -1.49 51.10 -24.56
C PRO A 68 -2.87 51.09 -23.88
N ALA A 69 -3.01 51.87 -22.80
CA ALA A 69 -4.23 52.00 -22.02
C ALA A 69 -5.45 52.43 -22.88
N SER A 70 -5.24 53.25 -23.90
CA SER A 70 -6.29 53.67 -24.84
C SER A 70 -6.99 52.52 -25.54
N ASN A 71 -6.28 51.42 -25.83
CA ASN A 71 -6.87 50.25 -26.49
C ASN A 71 -7.89 49.51 -25.60
N TYR A 72 -7.77 49.65 -24.29
CA TYR A 72 -8.69 49.09 -23.34
C TYR A 72 -9.84 50.02 -22.96
N LEU A 73 -9.54 51.32 -22.86
CA LEU A 73 -10.43 52.35 -22.29
C LEU A 73 -11.31 53.05 -23.32
N GLU A 74 -10.81 53.32 -24.53
CA GLU A 74 -11.56 54.07 -25.54
C GLU A 74 -12.55 53.21 -26.31
N PRO A 75 -13.70 53.79 -26.76
CA PRO A 75 -14.06 55.21 -26.65
C PRO A 75 -14.79 55.60 -25.37
N GLU A 76 -15.05 54.68 -24.42
CA GLU A 76 -15.89 54.92 -23.25
C GLU A 76 -15.23 55.85 -22.23
N TYR A 77 -13.90 55.84 -22.15
CA TYR A 77 -13.13 56.61 -21.19
C TYR A 77 -11.90 57.26 -21.82
N ASP A 78 -11.57 58.49 -21.37
CA ASP A 78 -10.31 59.11 -21.76
C ASP A 78 -9.13 58.46 -20.99
N ALA A 79 -8.22 57.83 -21.72
CA ALA A 79 -7.05 57.15 -21.12
C ALA A 79 -6.17 58.06 -20.25
N ASN A 80 -6.21 59.39 -20.49
CA ASN A 80 -5.45 60.38 -19.69
C ASN A 80 -5.98 60.54 -18.26
N ASP A 81 -7.26 60.24 -18.01
CA ASP A 81 -7.87 60.35 -16.70
C ASP A 81 -7.57 59.13 -15.81
N PHE A 82 -6.97 58.06 -16.36
CA PHE A 82 -6.68 56.81 -15.63
C PHE A 82 -5.20 56.49 -15.59
N GLU A 83 -4.82 55.85 -14.51
CA GLU A 83 -3.50 55.23 -14.33
C GLU A 83 -3.66 53.69 -14.55
N GLN A 84 -2.84 53.15 -15.43
CA GLN A 84 -2.72 51.69 -15.62
C GLN A 84 -1.75 51.16 -14.56
N ILE A 85 -2.24 50.33 -13.64
CA ILE A 85 -1.42 49.80 -12.56
C ILE A 85 -0.37 48.84 -13.16
N GLN A 86 0.89 49.03 -12.76
CA GLN A 86 2.01 48.19 -13.22
C GLN A 86 2.46 47.16 -12.21
N ASP A 87 1.81 47.11 -11.04
CA ASP A 87 2.09 46.14 -10.01
C ASP A 87 1.66 44.71 -10.43
N ILE A 88 2.36 43.74 -9.91
CA ILE A 88 2.02 42.32 -10.08
C ILE A 88 1.34 41.78 -8.83
N ALA A 89 0.62 40.69 -8.97
CA ALA A 89 0.01 39.98 -7.86
C ALA A 89 1.05 39.23 -7.02
N ASP A 90 0.77 39.06 -5.73
CA ASP A 90 1.49 38.15 -4.86
C ASP A 90 1.38 36.72 -5.40
N VAL A 91 2.49 35.98 -5.47
CA VAL A 91 2.55 34.60 -5.94
C VAL A 91 1.60 33.67 -5.17
N TRP A 92 1.28 33.99 -3.93
CA TRP A 92 0.29 33.24 -3.15
C TRP A 92 -1.14 33.43 -3.67
N PHE A 93 -1.43 34.57 -4.32
CA PHE A 93 -2.69 34.78 -5.04
C PHE A 93 -2.73 33.95 -6.30
N ASP A 94 -1.65 33.96 -7.09
CA ASP A 94 -1.57 33.17 -8.33
C ASP A 94 -1.77 31.67 -8.01
N SER A 95 -1.07 31.15 -7.01
CA SER A 95 -1.19 29.75 -6.58
C SER A 95 -2.53 29.44 -5.92
N GLY A 96 -3.09 30.37 -5.17
CA GLY A 96 -4.39 30.23 -4.51
C GLY A 96 -5.54 30.05 -5.48
N SER A 97 -5.45 30.71 -6.66
CA SER A 97 -6.48 30.63 -7.71
C SER A 97 -6.49 29.36 -8.55
N THR A 98 -5.62 28.36 -8.24
CA THR A 98 -5.56 27.05 -8.94
C THR A 98 -6.92 26.35 -9.05
N HIS A 99 -7.78 26.50 -8.05
CA HIS A 99 -9.13 25.93 -8.10
C HIS A 99 -9.94 26.45 -9.27
N ALA A 100 -9.72 27.70 -9.70
CA ALA A 100 -10.43 28.30 -10.82
C ALA A 100 -9.89 27.81 -12.18
N PHE A 101 -8.59 28.03 -12.45
CA PHE A 101 -8.02 27.77 -13.77
C PHE A 101 -7.57 26.31 -14.00
N VAL A 102 -7.60 25.45 -12.97
CA VAL A 102 -7.33 24.02 -13.11
C VAL A 102 -8.58 23.19 -12.91
N LEU A 103 -9.27 23.34 -11.76
CA LEU A 103 -10.38 22.44 -11.44
C LEU A 103 -11.67 22.81 -12.17
N GLU A 104 -12.02 24.10 -12.23
CA GLU A 104 -13.26 24.55 -12.86
C GLU A 104 -13.18 24.58 -14.39
N ASP A 105 -11.98 24.74 -14.94
CA ASP A 105 -11.74 24.87 -16.39
C ASP A 105 -11.57 23.50 -17.10
N ARG A 106 -11.56 22.40 -16.34
CA ARG A 106 -11.37 21.04 -16.85
C ARG A 106 -12.55 20.14 -16.54
N ASP A 107 -13.19 19.62 -17.58
CA ASP A 107 -14.35 18.72 -17.49
C ASP A 107 -14.03 17.36 -16.84
N ASP A 108 -12.76 16.94 -16.86
CA ASP A 108 -12.30 15.67 -16.27
C ASP A 108 -11.92 15.78 -14.78
N LEU A 109 -12.01 16.98 -14.20
CA LEU A 109 -11.72 17.23 -12.78
C LEU A 109 -12.96 17.68 -12.01
N LYS A 110 -12.92 17.44 -10.70
CA LYS A 110 -13.99 17.85 -9.78
C LYS A 110 -13.63 19.16 -9.07
N SER A 111 -14.60 20.06 -8.99
CA SER A 111 -14.55 21.25 -8.13
C SER A 111 -15.73 21.24 -7.15
N PRO A 112 -15.52 21.39 -5.80
CA PRO A 112 -14.24 21.47 -5.09
C PRO A 112 -13.37 20.21 -5.23
N ALA A 113 -12.04 20.35 -5.03
CA ALA A 113 -11.12 19.22 -5.03
C ALA A 113 -11.48 18.22 -3.93
N ASN A 114 -11.34 16.92 -4.19
CA ASN A 114 -11.54 15.91 -3.16
C ASN A 114 -10.54 16.08 -2.00
N LEU A 115 -9.29 16.40 -2.33
CA LEU A 115 -8.20 16.48 -1.35
C LEU A 115 -7.16 17.52 -1.75
N TYR A 116 -6.79 18.39 -0.81
CA TYR A 116 -5.56 19.19 -0.85
C TYR A 116 -4.51 18.49 0.01
N LEU A 117 -3.32 18.21 -0.56
CA LEU A 117 -2.26 17.46 0.10
C LEU A 117 -0.96 18.25 0.01
N GLU A 118 -0.41 18.65 1.17
CA GLU A 118 0.86 19.36 1.29
C GLU A 118 1.42 19.28 2.73
N GLY A 119 2.57 19.89 2.95
CA GLY A 119 3.15 20.05 4.28
C GLY A 119 2.31 20.90 5.22
N SER A 120 2.47 20.71 6.52
CA SER A 120 1.74 21.44 7.54
C SER A 120 2.00 22.96 7.56
N ASP A 121 3.10 23.43 6.95
CA ASP A 121 3.41 24.85 6.78
C ASP A 121 2.43 25.56 5.82
N GLN A 122 1.77 24.82 4.92
CA GLN A 122 0.81 25.35 3.96
C GLN A 122 -0.51 25.83 4.60
N HIS A 123 -0.73 25.60 5.87
CA HIS A 123 -1.78 26.29 6.64
C HIS A 123 -1.61 27.82 6.67
N ARG A 124 -0.39 28.30 6.44
CA ARG A 124 -0.06 29.74 6.31
C ARG A 124 0.37 30.13 4.90
N GLY A 125 0.18 29.25 3.94
CA GLY A 125 0.54 29.43 2.54
C GLY A 125 -0.63 29.12 1.62
N TRP A 126 -0.44 28.12 0.77
CA TRP A 126 -1.37 27.77 -0.30
C TRP A 126 -2.79 27.42 0.17
N PHE A 127 -2.97 26.63 1.24
CA PHE A 127 -4.30 26.30 1.75
C PHE A 127 -5.06 27.56 2.13
N HIS A 128 -4.38 28.51 2.79
CA HIS A 128 -4.99 29.73 3.26
C HIS A 128 -5.35 30.67 2.12
N SER A 129 -4.43 30.96 1.18
CA SER A 129 -4.71 31.82 0.04
C SER A 129 -5.85 31.25 -0.83
N SER A 130 -5.79 29.95 -1.14
CA SER A 130 -6.84 29.28 -1.93
C SER A 130 -8.21 29.31 -1.25
N LEU A 131 -8.27 29.12 0.08
CA LEU A 131 -9.51 29.25 0.84
C LEU A 131 -10.10 30.65 0.76
N LEU A 132 -9.29 31.68 1.00
CA LEU A 132 -9.73 33.08 0.96
C LEU A 132 -10.29 33.48 -0.40
N GLU A 133 -9.58 33.10 -1.45
CA GLU A 133 -9.96 33.43 -2.82
C GLU A 133 -11.24 32.69 -3.25
N SER A 134 -11.36 31.40 -2.93
CA SER A 134 -12.54 30.63 -3.27
C SER A 134 -13.77 31.10 -2.47
N VAL A 135 -13.63 31.30 -1.16
CA VAL A 135 -14.74 31.78 -0.33
C VAL A 135 -15.15 33.20 -0.74
N GLY A 136 -14.16 34.08 -1.03
CA GLY A 136 -14.43 35.46 -1.47
C GLY A 136 -15.13 35.56 -2.82
N SER A 137 -14.85 34.66 -3.75
CA SER A 137 -15.36 34.69 -5.12
C SER A 137 -16.50 33.72 -5.43
N ARG A 138 -16.58 32.58 -4.70
CA ARG A 138 -17.57 31.51 -4.91
C ARG A 138 -18.43 31.21 -3.67
N GLY A 139 -18.06 31.67 -2.50
CA GLY A 139 -18.76 31.42 -1.24
C GLY A 139 -18.57 30.02 -0.66
N VAL A 140 -17.67 29.21 -1.23
CA VAL A 140 -17.40 27.83 -0.81
C VAL A 140 -15.89 27.56 -0.72
N ALA A 141 -15.50 26.58 0.11
CA ALA A 141 -14.10 26.15 0.15
C ALA A 141 -13.72 25.42 -1.16
N PRO A 142 -12.45 25.53 -1.63
CA PRO A 142 -12.00 24.92 -2.89
C PRO A 142 -11.68 23.42 -2.74
N PHE A 143 -11.85 22.84 -1.57
CA PHE A 143 -11.55 21.45 -1.23
C PHE A 143 -12.60 20.85 -0.30
N GLU A 144 -12.77 19.53 -0.37
CA GLU A 144 -13.59 18.73 0.56
C GLU A 144 -12.78 18.28 1.78
N GLY A 145 -11.47 18.03 1.62
CA GLY A 145 -10.57 17.61 2.67
C GLY A 145 -9.16 18.17 2.53
N ILE A 146 -8.44 18.18 3.63
CA ILE A 146 -7.01 18.52 3.68
C ILE A 146 -6.26 17.38 4.35
N LEU A 147 -5.17 16.93 3.73
CA LEU A 147 -4.19 16.02 4.32
C LEU A 147 -2.85 16.74 4.45
N THR A 148 -2.28 16.76 5.64
CA THR A 148 -0.97 17.36 5.88
C THR A 148 0.04 16.31 6.29
N HIS A 149 1.30 16.52 5.89
CA HIS A 149 2.43 15.71 6.29
C HIS A 149 3.51 16.54 6.98
N GLY A 150 4.37 15.86 7.74
CA GLY A 150 5.54 16.46 8.36
C GLY A 150 6.67 16.74 7.37
N PHE A 151 7.79 17.24 7.88
CA PHE A 151 8.98 17.52 7.08
C PHE A 151 9.84 16.27 6.90
N VAL A 152 10.64 16.26 5.83
CA VAL A 152 11.66 15.23 5.61
C VAL A 152 12.99 15.70 6.21
N LEU A 153 13.50 14.93 7.17
CA LEU A 153 14.72 15.18 7.93
C LEU A 153 15.79 14.14 7.56
N ASP A 154 17.05 14.44 7.88
CA ASP A 154 18.12 13.43 7.76
C ASP A 154 17.96 12.30 8.80
N ASP A 155 18.82 11.29 8.75
CA ASP A 155 18.83 10.16 9.68
C ASP A 155 18.99 10.56 11.16
N LYS A 156 19.57 11.75 11.41
CA LYS A 156 19.76 12.33 12.74
C LYS A 156 18.63 13.28 13.17
N GLY A 157 17.58 13.41 12.36
CA GLY A 157 16.45 14.30 12.64
C GLY A 157 16.75 15.78 12.43
N ARG A 158 17.72 16.12 11.58
CA ARG A 158 18.07 17.51 11.27
C ARG A 158 17.49 17.91 9.92
N LYS A 159 17.12 19.18 9.79
CA LYS A 159 16.68 19.73 8.51
C LYS A 159 17.78 19.55 7.44
N MET A 160 17.39 19.03 6.29
CA MET A 160 18.29 18.87 5.16
C MET A 160 18.60 20.22 4.50
N SER A 161 19.88 20.45 4.21
CA SER A 161 20.33 21.62 3.45
C SER A 161 21.57 21.30 2.64
N LYS A 162 21.73 21.98 1.50
CA LYS A 162 22.93 21.83 0.65
C LYS A 162 24.20 22.23 1.39
N SER A 163 24.11 23.27 2.26
CA SER A 163 25.23 23.76 3.05
C SER A 163 25.75 22.77 4.11
N LEU A 164 24.89 21.92 4.63
CA LEU A 164 25.24 20.85 5.58
C LEU A 164 25.67 19.55 4.87
N GLY A 165 25.48 19.45 3.56
CA GLY A 165 25.79 18.23 2.80
C GLY A 165 24.99 16.98 3.21
N ASN A 166 23.86 17.16 3.89
CA ASN A 166 23.00 16.08 4.40
C ASN A 166 21.74 15.89 3.57
N THR A 167 21.71 16.39 2.34
CA THR A 167 20.58 16.21 1.43
C THR A 167 20.61 14.83 0.81
N VAL A 168 19.47 14.13 0.82
CA VAL A 168 19.26 12.91 0.08
C VAL A 168 18.60 13.27 -1.26
N ASN A 169 19.27 12.93 -2.35
CA ASN A 169 18.74 13.16 -3.69
C ASN A 169 17.86 11.96 -4.10
N PRO A 170 16.55 12.14 -4.37
CA PRO A 170 15.67 11.05 -4.79
C PRO A 170 16.19 10.31 -6.05
N GLN A 171 16.85 10.99 -6.98
CA GLN A 171 17.41 10.38 -8.20
C GLN A 171 18.49 9.33 -7.90
N ASP A 172 19.24 9.49 -6.83
CA ASP A 172 20.24 8.51 -6.43
C ASP A 172 19.56 7.25 -5.87
N ILE A 173 18.48 7.40 -5.09
CA ILE A 173 17.67 6.27 -4.62
C ILE A 173 17.01 5.55 -5.81
N LEU A 174 16.44 6.29 -6.76
CA LEU A 174 15.83 5.73 -7.96
C LEU A 174 16.82 4.90 -8.78
N ARG A 175 18.05 5.42 -8.97
CA ARG A 175 19.11 4.73 -9.72
C ARG A 175 19.58 3.45 -9.01
N ASP A 176 19.80 3.51 -7.70
CA ASP A 176 20.46 2.45 -6.95
C ASP A 176 19.48 1.38 -6.41
N TYR A 177 18.25 1.75 -6.13
CA TYR A 177 17.24 0.88 -5.50
C TYR A 177 15.92 0.76 -6.29
N GLY A 178 15.62 1.71 -7.17
CA GLY A 178 14.36 1.78 -7.90
C GLY A 178 13.26 2.57 -7.17
N ALA A 179 12.23 2.96 -7.93
CA ALA A 179 11.15 3.81 -7.43
C ALA A 179 10.31 3.14 -6.34
N ASP A 180 10.09 1.84 -6.43
CA ASP A 180 9.26 1.11 -5.46
C ASP A 180 9.83 1.15 -4.04
N ILE A 181 11.16 1.23 -3.88
CA ILE A 181 11.78 1.35 -2.55
C ILE A 181 11.49 2.73 -1.94
N LEU A 182 11.57 3.79 -2.72
CA LEU A 182 11.23 5.14 -2.26
C LEU A 182 9.74 5.23 -1.89
N ARG A 183 8.86 4.67 -2.72
CA ARG A 183 7.42 4.60 -2.45
C ARG A 183 7.11 3.78 -1.19
N LEU A 184 7.81 2.66 -1.02
CA LEU A 184 7.66 1.81 0.16
C LEU A 184 8.12 2.52 1.44
N TRP A 185 9.19 3.31 1.38
CA TRP A 185 9.62 4.14 2.50
C TRP A 185 8.53 5.17 2.88
N VAL A 186 7.95 5.87 1.90
CA VAL A 186 6.86 6.84 2.14
C VAL A 186 5.65 6.14 2.78
N ALA A 187 5.15 5.06 2.15
CA ALA A 187 3.99 4.33 2.65
C ALA A 187 4.24 3.64 4.00
N GLY A 188 5.50 3.23 4.26
CA GLY A 188 5.90 2.59 5.51
C GLY A 188 6.26 3.54 6.64
N SER A 189 6.20 4.85 6.40
CA SER A 189 6.47 5.88 7.40
C SER A 189 5.16 6.48 7.92
N ASP A 190 5.15 6.90 9.18
CA ASP A 190 4.05 7.71 9.73
C ASP A 190 4.22 9.16 9.27
N TYR A 191 3.62 9.50 8.14
CA TYR A 191 3.77 10.80 7.50
C TYR A 191 3.06 11.96 8.21
N TYR A 192 2.25 11.68 9.23
CA TYR A 192 1.69 12.75 10.10
C TYR A 192 2.77 13.43 10.93
N GLU A 193 3.87 12.72 11.19
CA GLU A 193 5.05 13.23 11.89
C GLU A 193 6.17 13.56 10.91
N ASP A 194 7.27 14.14 11.41
CA ASP A 194 8.47 14.39 10.61
C ASP A 194 9.13 13.07 10.19
N LEU A 195 9.37 12.91 8.90
CA LEU A 195 9.95 11.72 8.29
C LEU A 195 11.48 11.77 8.32
N ARG A 196 12.11 10.65 8.62
CA ARG A 196 13.56 10.51 8.51
C ARG A 196 13.94 9.70 7.29
N ILE A 197 15.01 10.15 6.62
CA ILE A 197 15.57 9.42 5.47
C ILE A 197 17.09 9.33 5.60
N GLY A 198 17.65 8.19 5.23
CA GLY A 198 19.10 7.93 5.23
C GLY A 198 19.41 6.53 4.75
N PRO A 199 20.69 6.19 4.51
CA PRO A 199 21.10 4.92 3.90
C PRO A 199 20.59 3.68 4.65
N GLU A 200 20.68 3.66 5.99
CA GLU A 200 20.23 2.50 6.78
C GLU A 200 18.70 2.36 6.77
N ILE A 201 17.97 3.46 6.73
CA ILE A 201 16.51 3.45 6.64
C ILE A 201 16.09 2.87 5.28
N ILE A 202 16.71 3.32 4.19
CA ILE A 202 16.44 2.80 2.83
C ILE A 202 16.82 1.32 2.73
N LYS A 203 17.93 0.90 3.33
CA LYS A 203 18.34 -0.51 3.39
C LYS A 203 17.30 -1.37 4.12
N HIS A 204 16.77 -0.92 5.25
CA HIS A 204 15.71 -1.61 5.98
C HIS A 204 14.45 -1.81 5.11
N HIS A 205 14.02 -0.76 4.39
CA HIS A 205 12.89 -0.88 3.45
C HIS A 205 13.21 -1.79 2.26
N THR A 206 14.47 -1.85 1.82
CA THR A 206 14.92 -2.80 0.79
C THR A 206 14.77 -4.25 1.25
N ASP A 207 15.09 -4.55 2.51
CA ASP A 207 14.91 -5.91 3.06
C ASP A 207 13.42 -6.28 3.19
N HIS A 208 12.57 -5.34 3.57
CA HIS A 208 11.13 -5.53 3.59
C HIS A 208 10.55 -5.74 2.17
N TYR A 209 11.00 -4.94 1.20
CA TYR A 209 10.65 -5.11 -0.21
C TYR A 209 11.00 -6.52 -0.72
N ARG A 210 12.20 -7.03 -0.41
CA ARG A 210 12.62 -8.38 -0.81
C ARG A 210 11.67 -9.45 -0.29
N ARG A 211 11.16 -9.32 0.93
CA ARG A 211 10.18 -10.26 1.51
C ARG A 211 8.86 -10.23 0.75
N LEU A 212 8.32 -9.04 0.46
CA LEU A 212 7.09 -8.89 -0.33
C LEU A 212 7.27 -9.44 -1.76
N ARG A 213 8.37 -9.10 -2.43
CA ARG A 213 8.70 -9.62 -3.76
C ARG A 213 8.86 -11.14 -3.76
N ASN A 214 9.49 -11.72 -2.74
CA ASN A 214 9.62 -13.17 -2.62
C ASN A 214 8.25 -13.86 -2.42
N THR A 215 7.32 -13.23 -1.71
CA THR A 215 5.94 -13.73 -1.59
C THR A 215 5.26 -13.80 -2.95
N LEU A 216 5.31 -12.71 -3.75
CA LEU A 216 4.77 -12.71 -5.11
C LEU A 216 5.45 -13.75 -6.01
N ARG A 217 6.78 -13.87 -5.94
CA ARG A 217 7.53 -14.87 -6.70
C ARG A 217 7.13 -16.30 -6.33
N TYR A 218 6.91 -16.58 -5.04
CA TYR A 218 6.43 -17.90 -4.59
C TYR A 218 5.05 -18.21 -5.15
N LEU A 219 4.13 -17.22 -5.11
CA LEU A 219 2.78 -17.36 -5.66
C LEU A 219 2.83 -17.66 -7.16
N LEU A 220 3.58 -16.89 -7.94
CA LEU A 220 3.76 -17.10 -9.38
C LEU A 220 4.31 -18.48 -9.71
N GLY A 221 5.33 -18.93 -8.96
CA GLY A 221 5.88 -20.28 -9.14
C GLY A 221 4.88 -21.38 -8.81
N SER A 222 4.08 -21.21 -7.74
CA SER A 222 3.06 -22.18 -7.32
C SER A 222 1.84 -22.22 -8.25
N LEU A 223 1.57 -21.11 -8.95
CA LEU A 223 0.47 -20.95 -9.89
C LEU A 223 0.88 -21.24 -11.35
N ASN A 224 2.15 -21.58 -11.61
CA ASN A 224 2.59 -21.87 -12.98
C ASN A 224 1.74 -22.98 -13.60
N GLY A 225 1.16 -22.70 -14.78
CA GLY A 225 0.25 -23.62 -15.48
C GLY A 225 -1.12 -23.82 -14.81
N PHE A 226 -1.52 -23.00 -13.84
CA PHE A 226 -2.86 -23.03 -13.24
C PHE A 226 -3.93 -22.66 -14.27
N GLN A 227 -5.00 -23.44 -14.31
CA GLN A 227 -6.09 -23.27 -15.26
C GLN A 227 -7.44 -23.07 -14.53
N GLU A 228 -8.38 -22.41 -15.18
CA GLU A 228 -9.71 -22.13 -14.62
C GLU A 228 -10.48 -23.42 -14.21
N ASN A 229 -10.29 -24.52 -14.95
CA ASN A 229 -10.90 -25.81 -14.66
C ASN A 229 -10.31 -26.53 -13.43
N GLU A 230 -9.17 -26.06 -12.90
CA GLU A 230 -8.62 -26.56 -11.64
C GLU A 230 -9.32 -25.95 -10.42
N LYS A 231 -9.99 -24.82 -10.58
CA LYS A 231 -10.68 -24.16 -9.47
C LYS A 231 -11.71 -25.06 -8.83
N ILE A 232 -11.83 -24.95 -7.53
CA ILE A 232 -12.86 -25.63 -6.74
C ILE A 232 -13.64 -24.60 -5.92
N ASP A 233 -14.88 -24.98 -5.59
CA ASP A 233 -15.74 -24.13 -4.76
C ASP A 233 -15.24 -24.03 -3.32
N TYR A 234 -15.53 -22.93 -2.65
CA TYR A 234 -15.17 -22.71 -1.24
C TYR A 234 -15.66 -23.83 -0.32
N SER A 235 -16.88 -24.36 -0.57
CA SER A 235 -17.46 -25.47 0.21
C SER A 235 -16.55 -26.69 0.25
N ASP A 236 -15.86 -26.99 -0.84
CA ASP A 236 -15.06 -28.19 -1.04
C ASP A 236 -13.59 -28.00 -0.63
N MET A 237 -13.21 -26.77 -0.33
CA MET A 237 -11.82 -26.47 0.08
C MET A 237 -11.46 -27.12 1.42
N PRO A 238 -10.20 -27.57 1.58
CA PRO A 238 -9.68 -28.01 2.88
C PRO A 238 -9.72 -26.89 3.91
N GLN A 239 -9.71 -27.26 5.19
CA GLN A 239 -9.85 -26.30 6.30
C GLN A 239 -8.76 -25.21 6.35
N LEU A 240 -7.52 -25.54 5.97
CA LEU A 240 -6.44 -24.58 5.97
C LEU A 240 -6.60 -23.51 4.89
N GLU A 241 -7.13 -23.88 3.72
CA GLU A 241 -7.47 -22.97 2.63
C GLU A 241 -8.66 -22.06 3.02
N LYS A 242 -9.68 -22.60 3.66
CA LYS A 242 -10.79 -21.82 4.22
C LYS A 242 -10.30 -20.80 5.25
N TRP A 243 -9.39 -21.22 6.14
CA TRP A 243 -8.75 -20.29 7.08
C TRP A 243 -7.95 -19.19 6.35
N LEU A 244 -7.17 -19.56 5.33
CA LEU A 244 -6.44 -18.55 4.55
C LEU A 244 -7.39 -17.52 3.93
N LEU A 245 -8.50 -17.95 3.33
CA LEU A 245 -9.48 -17.06 2.72
C LEU A 245 -10.20 -16.17 3.76
N HIS A 246 -10.47 -16.71 4.96
CA HIS A 246 -10.95 -15.90 6.08
C HIS A 246 -9.94 -14.78 6.40
N ARG A 247 -8.65 -15.09 6.52
CA ARG A 247 -7.60 -14.11 6.79
C ARG A 247 -7.42 -13.10 5.66
N VAL A 248 -7.49 -13.55 4.41
CA VAL A 248 -7.48 -12.65 3.22
C VAL A 248 -8.64 -11.66 3.31
N ASN A 249 -9.82 -12.12 3.69
CA ASN A 249 -11.00 -11.26 3.81
C ASN A 249 -10.87 -10.25 4.95
N GLU A 250 -10.34 -10.63 6.10
CA GLU A 250 -10.07 -9.71 7.21
C GLU A 250 -9.05 -8.63 6.82
N VAL A 251 -7.91 -9.03 6.21
CA VAL A 251 -6.91 -8.08 5.72
C VAL A 251 -7.50 -7.15 4.66
N ASN A 252 -8.32 -7.69 3.73
CA ASN A 252 -8.96 -6.90 2.69
C ASN A 252 -9.91 -5.83 3.28
N ASN A 253 -10.72 -6.19 4.27
CA ASN A 253 -11.60 -5.24 4.97
C ASN A 253 -10.79 -4.16 5.66
N SER A 254 -9.75 -4.54 6.38
CA SER A 254 -8.85 -3.63 7.08
C SER A 254 -8.12 -2.68 6.12
N VAL A 255 -7.62 -3.19 5.00
CA VAL A 255 -6.97 -2.37 3.95
C VAL A 255 -7.95 -1.34 3.39
N ARG A 256 -9.19 -1.74 3.06
CA ARG A 256 -10.21 -0.84 2.53
C ARG A 256 -10.57 0.26 3.52
N GLU A 257 -10.79 -0.08 4.79
CA GLU A 257 -11.08 0.89 5.86
C GLU A 257 -9.93 1.90 6.05
N LYS A 258 -8.69 1.39 6.06
CA LYS A 258 -7.50 2.23 6.24
C LYS A 258 -7.20 3.15 5.05
N ILE A 259 -7.56 2.74 3.82
CA ILE A 259 -7.47 3.60 2.63
C ILE A 259 -8.41 4.79 2.78
N GLU A 260 -9.64 4.58 3.20
CA GLU A 260 -10.62 5.65 3.46
C GLU A 260 -10.09 6.67 4.48
N GLY A 261 -9.33 6.20 5.48
CA GLY A 261 -8.69 7.03 6.50
C GLY A 261 -7.28 7.53 6.15
N TYR A 262 -6.78 7.27 4.95
CA TYR A 262 -5.40 7.61 4.52
C TYR A 262 -4.30 7.04 5.43
N ASN A 263 -4.54 5.91 6.12
CA ASN A 263 -3.59 5.31 7.06
C ASN A 263 -2.66 4.29 6.37
N PHE A 264 -1.81 4.77 5.46
CA PHE A 264 -0.94 3.92 4.63
C PHE A 264 0.12 3.16 5.42
N HIS A 265 0.66 3.75 6.49
CA HIS A 265 1.63 3.08 7.35
C HIS A 265 1.06 1.79 7.98
N SER A 266 -0.17 1.85 8.49
CA SER A 266 -0.84 0.67 9.04
C SER A 266 -1.17 -0.38 7.98
N ILE A 267 -1.54 0.04 6.75
CA ILE A 267 -1.76 -0.87 5.62
C ILE A 267 -0.46 -1.62 5.30
N TYR A 268 0.63 -0.89 5.12
CA TYR A 268 1.94 -1.48 4.85
C TYR A 268 2.36 -2.49 5.92
N THR A 269 2.25 -2.10 7.19
CA THR A 269 2.63 -2.96 8.33
C THR A 269 1.80 -4.24 8.36
N GLU A 270 0.50 -4.16 8.13
CA GLU A 270 -0.39 -5.31 8.10
C GLU A 270 -0.08 -6.26 6.94
N ILE A 271 0.05 -5.75 5.72
CA ILE A 271 0.40 -6.56 4.54
C ILE A 271 1.77 -7.23 4.73
N HIS A 272 2.76 -6.49 5.24
CA HIS A 272 4.09 -7.04 5.50
C HIS A 272 4.05 -8.17 6.52
N ASN A 273 3.33 -7.98 7.64
CA ASN A 273 3.17 -9.01 8.67
C ASN A 273 2.39 -10.23 8.15
N PHE A 274 1.33 -10.01 7.39
CA PHE A 274 0.59 -11.08 6.75
C PHE A 274 1.51 -11.92 5.83
N CYS A 275 2.28 -11.27 4.96
CA CYS A 275 3.21 -11.94 4.06
C CYS A 275 4.32 -12.72 4.79
N THR A 276 4.87 -12.15 5.88
CA THR A 276 6.03 -12.75 6.56
C THR A 276 5.64 -13.80 7.59
N ILE A 277 4.62 -13.53 8.39
CA ILE A 277 4.25 -14.36 9.54
C ILE A 277 3.21 -15.42 9.13
N GLU A 278 2.14 -15.00 8.44
CA GLU A 278 1.04 -15.92 8.15
C GLU A 278 1.25 -16.69 6.85
N LEU A 279 1.75 -16.04 5.81
CA LEU A 279 2.01 -16.72 4.55
C LEU A 279 3.35 -17.47 4.57
N SER A 280 4.47 -16.76 4.66
CA SER A 280 5.79 -17.36 4.49
C SER A 280 6.14 -18.36 5.58
N SER A 281 5.99 -17.98 6.87
CA SER A 281 6.42 -18.82 7.99
C SER A 281 5.39 -19.89 8.39
N PHE A 282 4.18 -19.81 7.87
CA PHE A 282 3.13 -20.77 8.25
C PHE A 282 2.48 -21.44 7.03
N TYR A 283 1.63 -20.74 6.26
CA TYR A 283 0.84 -21.36 5.22
C TYR A 283 1.70 -21.99 4.10
N PHE A 284 2.64 -21.22 3.55
CA PHE A 284 3.49 -21.73 2.48
C PHE A 284 4.38 -22.89 2.92
N GLU A 285 4.93 -22.80 4.13
CA GLU A 285 5.75 -23.88 4.70
C GLU A 285 4.98 -25.20 4.76
N ILE A 286 3.74 -25.17 5.25
CA ILE A 286 2.88 -26.36 5.35
C ILE A 286 2.53 -26.90 3.96
N ARG A 287 2.27 -26.03 2.99
CA ARG A 287 1.80 -26.41 1.65
C ARG A 287 2.89 -26.77 0.65
N LYS A 288 4.17 -26.57 0.98
CA LYS A 288 5.30 -26.94 0.09
C LYS A 288 5.25 -28.39 -0.33
N ASP A 289 5.08 -29.32 0.59
CA ASP A 289 5.03 -30.75 0.27
C ASP A 289 3.86 -31.08 -0.66
N LEU A 290 2.68 -30.55 -0.37
CA LEU A 290 1.48 -30.74 -1.20
C LEU A 290 1.68 -30.21 -2.63
N LEU A 291 2.24 -29.01 -2.76
CA LEU A 291 2.44 -28.36 -4.08
C LEU A 291 3.50 -29.08 -4.93
N TYR A 292 4.60 -29.58 -4.30
CA TYR A 292 5.71 -30.20 -5.01
C TYR A 292 5.60 -31.72 -5.12
N CYS A 293 4.97 -32.37 -4.14
CA CYS A 293 4.93 -33.82 -4.04
C CYS A 293 3.52 -34.41 -4.09
N GLY A 294 2.47 -33.59 -4.03
CA GLY A 294 1.08 -34.04 -4.07
C GLY A 294 0.65 -34.48 -5.48
N GLU A 295 -0.45 -35.22 -5.51
CA GLU A 295 -1.11 -35.62 -6.76
C GLU A 295 -1.66 -34.37 -7.50
N PRO A 296 -1.41 -34.22 -8.81
CA PRO A 296 -1.78 -33.01 -9.56
C PRO A 296 -3.27 -32.65 -9.48
N ASN A 297 -4.15 -33.64 -9.54
CA ASN A 297 -5.59 -33.47 -9.61
C ASN A 297 -6.31 -33.69 -8.26
N SER A 298 -5.54 -33.89 -7.16
CA SER A 298 -6.17 -34.06 -5.85
C SER A 298 -6.95 -32.81 -5.44
N LEU A 299 -8.04 -33.02 -4.70
CA LEU A 299 -8.90 -31.94 -4.18
C LEU A 299 -8.07 -30.97 -3.32
N GLU A 300 -7.16 -31.49 -2.50
CA GLU A 300 -6.29 -30.71 -1.62
C GLU A 300 -5.36 -29.80 -2.40
N ARG A 301 -4.71 -30.31 -3.47
CA ARG A 301 -3.79 -29.51 -4.27
C ARG A 301 -4.52 -28.47 -5.12
N ARG A 302 -5.65 -28.84 -5.71
CA ARG A 302 -6.52 -27.91 -6.44
C ARG A 302 -7.06 -26.83 -5.52
N GLY A 303 -7.52 -27.18 -4.31
CA GLY A 303 -7.96 -26.24 -3.30
C GLY A 303 -6.87 -25.26 -2.89
N CYS A 304 -5.66 -25.77 -2.64
CA CYS A 304 -4.50 -24.94 -2.33
C CYS A 304 -4.22 -23.94 -3.49
N ARG A 305 -4.14 -24.40 -4.74
CA ARG A 305 -3.88 -23.52 -5.88
C ARG A 305 -5.00 -22.52 -6.14
N THR A 306 -6.26 -22.89 -5.94
CA THR A 306 -7.39 -21.97 -6.00
C THR A 306 -7.27 -20.86 -4.94
N ALA A 307 -6.92 -21.23 -3.71
CA ALA A 307 -6.72 -20.24 -2.65
C ALA A 307 -5.51 -19.33 -2.91
N LEU A 308 -4.43 -19.86 -3.52
CA LEU A 308 -3.27 -19.07 -3.94
C LEU A 308 -3.58 -18.12 -5.10
N ASP A 309 -4.44 -18.50 -6.05
CA ASP A 309 -4.92 -17.62 -7.12
C ASP A 309 -5.72 -16.43 -6.54
N ILE A 310 -6.64 -16.72 -5.63
CA ILE A 310 -7.40 -15.67 -4.93
C ILE A 310 -6.47 -14.75 -4.14
N LEU A 311 -5.52 -15.32 -3.40
CA LEU A 311 -4.53 -14.55 -2.64
C LEU A 311 -3.67 -13.68 -3.54
N PHE A 312 -3.22 -14.19 -4.70
CA PHE A 312 -2.41 -13.44 -5.67
C PHE A 312 -3.16 -12.19 -6.16
N ASN A 313 -4.42 -12.36 -6.54
CA ASN A 313 -5.27 -11.26 -6.99
C ASN A 313 -5.46 -10.18 -5.91
N HIS A 314 -5.65 -10.57 -4.65
CA HIS A 314 -5.77 -9.63 -3.54
C HIS A 314 -4.44 -8.92 -3.24
N LEU A 315 -3.37 -9.69 -3.12
CA LEU A 315 -2.05 -9.16 -2.75
C LEU A 315 -1.49 -8.19 -3.80
N THR A 316 -1.65 -8.50 -5.09
CA THR A 316 -1.23 -7.59 -6.17
C THR A 316 -2.06 -6.31 -6.16
N ALA A 317 -3.38 -6.39 -5.93
CA ALA A 317 -4.25 -5.22 -5.84
C ALA A 317 -3.91 -4.34 -4.60
N TRP A 318 -3.61 -4.94 -3.45
CA TRP A 318 -3.21 -4.18 -2.26
C TRP A 318 -1.85 -3.50 -2.41
N LEU A 319 -0.91 -4.15 -3.12
CA LEU A 319 0.44 -3.65 -3.32
C LEU A 319 0.55 -2.66 -4.48
N ALA A 320 -0.33 -2.71 -5.47
CA ALA A 320 -0.27 -1.87 -6.67
C ALA A 320 -0.17 -0.35 -6.38
N PRO A 321 -0.89 0.23 -5.40
CA PRO A 321 -0.73 1.64 -5.07
C PRO A 321 0.62 2.00 -4.43
N ILE A 322 1.34 1.04 -3.87
CA ILE A 322 2.61 1.23 -3.14
C ILE A 322 3.78 0.78 -4.02
N LEU A 323 3.80 -0.46 -4.44
CA LEU A 323 4.84 -1.08 -5.27
C LEU A 323 4.38 -1.16 -6.74
N CYS A 324 4.20 0.01 -7.35
CA CYS A 324 3.55 0.13 -8.65
C CYS A 324 4.19 -0.74 -9.74
N PHE A 325 5.51 -0.71 -9.83
CA PHE A 325 6.25 -1.46 -10.85
C PHE A 325 6.31 -2.95 -10.56
N THR A 326 6.53 -3.31 -9.29
CA THR A 326 6.63 -4.72 -8.87
C THR A 326 5.28 -5.44 -8.97
N ALA A 327 4.20 -4.77 -8.60
CA ALA A 327 2.85 -5.34 -8.70
C ALA A 327 2.46 -5.55 -10.17
N GLU A 328 2.74 -4.58 -11.05
CA GLU A 328 2.50 -4.70 -12.49
C GLU A 328 3.36 -5.81 -13.11
N GLU A 329 4.66 -5.87 -12.77
CA GLU A 329 5.55 -6.95 -13.24
C GLU A 329 4.99 -8.34 -12.86
N ALA A 330 4.58 -8.51 -11.59
CA ALA A 330 4.00 -9.76 -11.13
C ALA A 330 2.67 -10.08 -11.83
N TRP A 331 1.81 -9.09 -12.00
CA TRP A 331 0.54 -9.22 -12.68
C TRP A 331 0.71 -9.64 -14.14
N GLN A 332 1.60 -8.98 -14.88
CA GLN A 332 1.89 -9.29 -16.29
C GLN A 332 2.53 -10.68 -16.46
N CYS A 333 3.35 -11.12 -15.50
CA CYS A 333 3.85 -12.49 -15.48
C CYS A 333 2.75 -13.54 -15.34
N TYR A 334 1.63 -13.21 -14.69
CA TYR A 334 0.52 -14.11 -14.45
C TYR A 334 -0.53 -14.10 -15.57
N ILE A 335 -1.00 -12.89 -15.93
CA ILE A 335 -2.06 -12.70 -16.94
C ILE A 335 -1.53 -12.76 -18.37
N ASN A 336 -0.28 -12.32 -18.60
CA ASN A 336 0.37 -12.22 -19.92
C ASN A 336 -0.46 -11.43 -20.95
N ASP A 337 -1.08 -10.32 -20.51
CA ASP A 337 -1.90 -9.44 -21.35
C ASP A 337 -1.61 -7.97 -21.01
N LYS A 338 -0.88 -7.28 -21.89
CA LYS A 338 -0.44 -5.89 -21.68
C LYS A 338 -1.57 -4.86 -21.60
N GLU A 339 -2.73 -5.18 -22.16
CA GLU A 339 -3.93 -4.33 -22.09
C GLU A 339 -4.61 -4.44 -20.70
N ASN A 340 -4.28 -5.45 -19.94
CA ASN A 340 -4.89 -5.79 -18.65
C ASN A 340 -3.94 -5.46 -17.49
N SER A 341 -3.72 -4.18 -17.22
CA SER A 341 -2.88 -3.71 -16.12
C SER A 341 -3.57 -3.90 -14.75
N ILE A 342 -2.77 -4.21 -13.71
CA ILE A 342 -3.26 -4.23 -12.31
C ILE A 342 -3.75 -2.84 -11.89
N HIS A 343 -3.22 -1.76 -12.45
CA HIS A 343 -3.63 -0.40 -12.14
C HIS A 343 -5.01 -0.02 -12.67
N LEU A 344 -5.60 -0.85 -13.54
CA LEU A 344 -6.99 -0.73 -14.00
C LEU A 344 -7.96 -1.56 -13.16
N LYS A 345 -7.46 -2.29 -12.16
CA LYS A 345 -8.29 -3.13 -11.28
C LYS A 345 -8.64 -2.37 -10.00
N THR A 346 -9.82 -2.65 -9.48
CA THR A 346 -10.22 -2.21 -8.14
C THR A 346 -9.77 -3.22 -7.09
N ILE A 347 -9.59 -2.76 -5.85
CA ILE A 347 -9.38 -3.66 -4.72
C ILE A 347 -10.58 -4.60 -4.62
N PRO A 348 -10.35 -5.93 -4.51
CA PRO A 348 -11.44 -6.90 -4.48
C PRO A 348 -12.48 -6.61 -3.40
N ILE A 349 -13.72 -6.96 -3.69
CA ILE A 349 -14.81 -6.85 -2.72
C ILE A 349 -14.73 -8.02 -1.73
N SER A 350 -15.02 -7.74 -0.47
CA SER A 350 -15.05 -8.76 0.58
C SER A 350 -16.15 -9.80 0.36
N VAL A 351 -15.84 -11.05 0.64
CA VAL A 351 -16.74 -12.18 0.45
C VAL A 351 -17.24 -12.68 1.80
N ASN A 352 -18.48 -12.40 2.15
CA ASN A 352 -19.05 -12.70 3.45
C ASN A 352 -18.96 -14.20 3.84
N ASN A 353 -19.08 -15.10 2.86
CA ASN A 353 -19.02 -16.54 3.10
C ASN A 353 -17.63 -17.05 3.52
N TRP A 354 -16.59 -16.22 3.43
CA TRP A 354 -15.25 -16.59 3.91
C TRP A 354 -15.06 -16.27 5.40
N ASN A 355 -15.97 -15.53 6.02
CA ASN A 355 -15.89 -15.20 7.44
C ASN A 355 -16.26 -16.43 8.30
N ASP A 356 -15.26 -17.00 8.97
CA ASP A 356 -15.40 -18.12 9.89
C ASP A 356 -14.53 -17.91 11.13
N GLU A 357 -15.07 -17.19 12.11
CA GLU A 357 -14.34 -16.89 13.36
C GLU A 357 -14.07 -18.17 14.19
N ALA A 358 -14.95 -19.15 14.15
CA ALA A 358 -14.72 -20.41 14.85
C ALA A 358 -13.50 -21.15 14.28
N LEU A 359 -13.36 -21.15 12.95
CA LEU A 359 -12.20 -21.70 12.27
C LEU A 359 -10.91 -20.91 12.59
N ASN A 360 -11.01 -19.58 12.66
CA ASN A 360 -9.91 -18.70 13.02
C ASN A 360 -9.39 -18.99 14.45
N ILE A 361 -10.30 -19.11 15.41
CA ILE A 361 -9.96 -19.48 16.81
C ILE A 361 -9.28 -20.85 16.85
N LYS A 362 -9.83 -21.84 16.10
CA LYS A 362 -9.22 -23.18 15.96
C LYS A 362 -7.77 -23.09 15.48
N TRP A 363 -7.53 -22.38 14.37
CA TRP A 363 -6.20 -22.27 13.79
C TRP A 363 -5.26 -21.42 14.64
N LYS A 364 -5.76 -20.44 15.38
CA LYS A 364 -4.97 -19.70 16.37
C LYS A 364 -4.41 -20.62 17.46
N ARG A 365 -5.23 -21.55 17.96
CA ARG A 365 -4.76 -22.54 18.95
C ARG A 365 -3.80 -23.56 18.33
N ILE A 366 -4.07 -24.06 17.12
CA ILE A 366 -3.15 -24.96 16.40
C ILE A 366 -1.80 -24.27 16.16
N ARG A 367 -1.78 -23.01 15.75
CA ARG A 367 -0.54 -22.22 15.57
C ARG A 367 0.25 -22.06 16.88
N PHE A 368 -0.44 -21.89 17.99
CA PHE A 368 0.20 -21.86 19.31
C PHE A 368 0.86 -23.22 19.63
N ILE A 369 0.16 -24.32 19.44
CA ILE A 369 0.73 -25.67 19.65
C ILE A 369 1.93 -25.89 18.71
N ARG A 370 1.79 -25.49 17.45
CA ARG A 370 2.89 -25.54 16.48
C ARG A 370 4.11 -24.75 16.93
N SER A 371 3.94 -23.57 17.53
CA SER A 371 5.08 -22.79 18.02
C SER A 371 5.85 -23.51 19.13
N LEU A 372 5.17 -24.26 20.00
CA LEU A 372 5.82 -25.09 21.01
C LEU A 372 6.60 -26.26 20.37
N VAL A 373 5.99 -26.94 19.40
CA VAL A 373 6.65 -28.04 18.66
C VAL A 373 7.90 -27.54 17.93
N LEU A 374 7.82 -26.38 17.28
CA LEU A 374 8.97 -25.80 16.57
C LEU A 374 10.11 -25.40 17.52
N ALA A 375 9.80 -24.93 18.73
CA ALA A 375 10.81 -24.63 19.75
C ALA A 375 11.56 -25.87 20.16
N GLU A 376 10.87 -26.99 20.46
CA GLU A 376 11.48 -28.27 20.80
C GLU A 376 12.27 -28.88 19.62
N ILE A 377 11.79 -28.75 18.39
CA ILE A 377 12.53 -29.16 17.20
C ILE A 377 13.85 -28.38 17.08
N GLU A 378 13.84 -27.08 17.35
CA GLU A 378 15.06 -26.26 17.29
C GLU A 378 16.03 -26.63 18.40
N GLU A 379 15.53 -26.93 19.63
CA GLU A 379 16.36 -27.45 20.71
C GLU A 379 16.97 -28.81 20.37
N ALA A 380 16.19 -29.73 19.76
CA ALA A 380 16.67 -31.01 19.28
C ALA A 380 17.76 -30.90 18.20
N ARG A 381 17.64 -29.88 17.33
CA ARG A 381 18.67 -29.55 16.32
C ARG A 381 19.94 -29.02 16.95
N ASN A 382 19.84 -28.11 17.91
CA ASN A 382 20.98 -27.53 18.62
C ASN A 382 21.73 -28.60 19.40
N ASN A 383 21.01 -29.59 19.94
CA ASN A 383 21.58 -30.77 20.65
C ASN A 383 22.07 -31.88 19.67
N ASN A 384 22.02 -31.66 18.35
CA ASN A 384 22.40 -32.62 17.31
C ASN A 384 21.60 -33.94 17.34
N LEU A 385 20.43 -33.98 17.96
CA LEU A 385 19.55 -35.16 17.92
C LEU A 385 18.99 -35.38 16.52
N ILE A 386 18.59 -34.30 15.85
CA ILE A 386 18.11 -34.28 14.48
C ILE A 386 18.83 -33.19 13.67
N LYS A 387 18.91 -33.31 12.34
CA LYS A 387 19.49 -32.30 11.43
C LYS A 387 18.43 -31.46 10.73
N SER A 388 17.22 -31.98 10.56
CA SER A 388 16.08 -31.29 9.95
C SER A 388 14.78 -31.71 10.62
N SER A 389 13.74 -30.84 10.54
CA SER A 389 12.42 -31.14 11.09
C SER A 389 11.79 -32.43 10.54
N LEU A 390 12.07 -32.76 9.25
CA LEU A 390 11.59 -33.99 8.63
C LEU A 390 12.28 -35.27 9.17
N GLN A 391 13.27 -35.16 10.06
CA GLN A 391 13.83 -36.31 10.80
C GLN A 391 13.12 -36.55 12.13
N ALA A 392 12.24 -35.63 12.53
CA ALA A 392 11.57 -35.72 13.82
C ALA A 392 10.39 -36.68 13.79
N LYS A 393 10.32 -37.50 14.84
CA LYS A 393 9.13 -38.12 15.39
C LYS A 393 8.72 -37.33 16.62
N VAL A 394 7.49 -36.83 16.62
CA VAL A 394 6.98 -35.92 17.64
C VAL A 394 5.90 -36.63 18.46
N GLU A 395 6.09 -36.73 19.77
CA GLU A 395 5.06 -37.13 20.70
C GLU A 395 4.53 -35.88 21.43
N ILE A 396 3.21 -35.66 21.39
CA ILE A 396 2.58 -34.52 22.03
C ILE A 396 1.58 -34.99 23.06
N LYS A 397 1.81 -34.60 24.32
CA LYS A 397 0.85 -34.75 25.41
C LYS A 397 0.03 -33.48 25.55
N LEU A 398 -1.28 -33.58 25.44
CA LEU A 398 -2.16 -32.44 25.41
C LEU A 398 -3.57 -32.77 25.90
N SER A 399 -4.41 -31.75 26.12
CA SER A 399 -5.78 -31.98 26.57
C SER A 399 -6.62 -32.64 25.45
N LYS A 400 -7.78 -33.18 25.82
CA LYS A 400 -8.70 -33.76 24.85
C LYS A 400 -9.18 -32.70 23.86
N GLU A 401 -9.51 -31.51 24.34
CA GLU A 401 -9.98 -30.38 23.55
C GLU A 401 -8.92 -29.98 22.50
N ASP A 402 -7.66 -29.91 22.89
CA ASP A 402 -6.57 -29.60 21.96
C ASP A 402 -6.35 -30.72 20.93
N LYS A 403 -6.50 -31.99 21.31
CA LYS A 403 -6.42 -33.13 20.37
C LYS A 403 -7.54 -33.09 19.33
N ASP A 404 -8.76 -32.76 19.75
CA ASP A 404 -9.93 -32.70 18.87
C ASP A 404 -9.77 -31.61 17.78
N LEU A 405 -8.93 -30.58 18.00
CA LEU A 405 -8.60 -29.59 16.97
C LEU A 405 -7.90 -30.19 15.74
N PHE A 406 -7.18 -31.32 15.91
CA PHE A 406 -6.48 -32.01 14.82
C PHE A 406 -7.33 -33.08 14.12
N GLU A 407 -8.61 -33.18 14.46
CA GLU A 407 -9.51 -34.09 13.76
C GLU A 407 -9.60 -33.69 12.26
N ASN A 408 -9.49 -34.67 11.37
CA ASN A 408 -9.42 -34.51 9.93
C ASN A 408 -8.22 -33.66 9.42
N LEU A 409 -7.15 -33.55 10.22
CA LEU A 409 -5.90 -32.90 9.82
C LEU A 409 -4.73 -33.88 9.91
N ILE A 410 -3.80 -33.80 8.98
CA ILE A 410 -2.54 -34.54 9.03
C ILE A 410 -1.54 -33.71 9.85
N ALA A 411 -1.43 -34.01 11.15
CA ALA A 411 -0.60 -33.25 12.08
C ALA A 411 0.88 -33.21 11.66
N ALA A 412 1.40 -34.29 11.06
CA ALA A 412 2.78 -34.34 10.57
C ALA A 412 3.04 -33.29 9.45
N ASP A 413 2.05 -32.97 8.63
CA ASP A 413 2.18 -31.92 7.61
C ASP A 413 2.18 -30.53 8.25
N ILE A 414 1.33 -30.33 9.28
CA ILE A 414 1.23 -29.04 10.02
C ILE A 414 2.52 -28.72 10.74
N PHE A 415 3.17 -29.72 11.35
CA PHE A 415 4.44 -29.54 12.07
C PHE A 415 5.69 -29.72 11.18
N ILE A 416 5.49 -30.16 9.94
CA ILE A 416 6.56 -30.44 8.94
C ILE A 416 7.54 -31.47 9.49
N THR A 417 6.99 -32.61 9.94
CA THR A 417 7.71 -33.73 10.54
C THR A 417 7.35 -35.03 9.82
N SER A 418 8.08 -36.12 10.09
CA SER A 418 7.77 -37.41 9.51
C SER A 418 6.65 -38.12 10.24
N GLU A 419 6.63 -38.04 11.56
CA GLU A 419 5.65 -38.73 12.39
C GLU A 419 5.18 -37.84 13.54
N VAL A 420 3.88 -37.92 13.86
CA VAL A 420 3.26 -37.28 15.05
C VAL A 420 2.36 -38.26 15.74
N SER A 421 2.50 -38.35 17.06
CA SER A 421 1.59 -39.11 17.94
C SER A 421 1.03 -38.22 19.04
N PHE A 422 -0.21 -38.47 19.42
CA PHE A 422 -0.88 -37.75 20.50
C PHE A 422 -1.21 -38.66 21.66
N SER A 423 -0.94 -38.18 22.90
CA SER A 423 -1.44 -38.78 24.10
C SER A 423 -2.25 -37.76 24.91
N ILE A 424 -3.39 -38.23 25.47
CA ILE A 424 -4.30 -37.34 26.19
C ILE A 424 -3.81 -37.26 27.65
N GLU A 425 -3.50 -36.04 28.10
CA GLU A 425 -3.20 -35.74 29.48
C GLU A 425 -3.86 -34.40 29.85
N LYS A 426 -4.40 -34.29 31.08
CA LYS A 426 -5.02 -33.02 31.51
C LYS A 426 -3.94 -31.97 31.80
N LEU A 427 -3.60 -31.18 30.79
CA LEU A 427 -2.55 -30.16 30.84
C LEU A 427 -3.12 -28.82 30.33
N GLU A 428 -2.65 -27.72 30.91
CA GLU A 428 -2.91 -26.36 30.40
C GLU A 428 -2.03 -26.05 29.19
N THR A 429 -0.77 -26.50 29.24
CA THR A 429 0.20 -26.32 28.16
C THR A 429 0.66 -27.68 27.64
N PRO A 430 0.61 -27.96 26.34
CA PRO A 430 1.12 -29.20 25.77
C PRO A 430 2.58 -29.47 26.11
N LYS A 431 2.93 -30.75 26.34
CA LYS A 431 4.31 -31.21 26.49
C LYS A 431 4.73 -31.94 25.23
N ILE A 432 5.90 -31.62 24.73
CA ILE A 432 6.41 -32.15 23.46
C ILE A 432 7.68 -32.98 23.78
N LYS A 433 7.82 -34.10 23.09
CA LYS A 433 9.05 -34.90 23.06
C LYS A 433 9.44 -35.15 21.62
N ILE A 434 10.72 -34.95 21.31
CA ILE A 434 11.27 -35.15 19.96
C ILE A 434 12.21 -36.36 20.02
N ASP A 435 11.99 -37.29 19.11
CA ASP A 435 12.87 -38.42 18.82
C ASP A 435 13.20 -38.48 17.32
N ASN A 436 14.16 -39.31 16.91
CA ASN A 436 14.37 -39.57 15.49
C ASN A 436 13.24 -40.43 14.93
N ALA A 437 12.79 -40.11 13.73
CA ALA A 437 11.83 -40.94 12.98
C ALA A 437 12.49 -42.22 12.47
N ASP A 438 11.72 -43.32 12.50
CA ASP A 438 12.17 -44.65 12.09
C ASP A 438 12.02 -44.82 10.54
N GLY A 439 13.02 -45.49 9.90
CA GLY A 439 12.96 -45.81 8.48
C GLY A 439 14.02 -45.09 7.64
N ASN A 440 13.77 -45.00 6.34
CA ASN A 440 14.65 -44.36 5.38
C ASN A 440 14.03 -43.06 4.81
N LYS A 441 14.89 -42.16 4.37
CA LYS A 441 14.48 -40.90 3.76
C LYS A 441 13.91 -41.13 2.34
N CYS A 442 12.69 -40.69 2.10
CA CYS A 442 12.13 -40.63 0.76
C CYS A 442 12.90 -39.61 -0.14
N SER A 443 13.34 -40.06 -1.31
CA SER A 443 14.14 -39.22 -2.22
C SER A 443 13.36 -38.02 -2.82
N ARG A 444 11.99 -38.03 -2.73
CA ARG A 444 11.15 -36.96 -3.26
C ARG A 444 10.59 -36.01 -2.19
N CYS A 445 9.87 -36.49 -1.19
CA CYS A 445 9.26 -35.65 -0.15
C CYS A 445 10.15 -35.46 1.09
N TRP A 446 11.24 -36.23 1.19
CA TRP A 446 12.26 -36.19 2.24
C TRP A 446 11.79 -36.62 3.62
N LYS A 447 10.54 -37.06 3.78
CA LYS A 447 10.08 -37.69 5.03
C LYS A 447 10.84 -38.99 5.28
N ILE A 448 11.09 -39.31 6.53
CA ILE A 448 11.65 -40.59 6.96
C ILE A 448 10.50 -41.49 7.33
N LEU A 449 10.36 -42.64 6.63
CA LEU A 449 9.22 -43.51 6.76
C LEU A 449 9.69 -44.98 6.73
N PRO A 450 9.06 -45.87 7.53
CA PRO A 450 9.47 -47.29 7.62
C PRO A 450 9.36 -48.05 6.28
N GLU A 451 8.39 -47.70 5.44
CA GLU A 451 8.16 -48.35 4.15
C GLU A 451 9.16 -47.99 3.06
N VAL A 452 9.96 -46.94 3.28
CA VAL A 452 10.91 -46.44 2.27
C VAL A 452 12.15 -47.35 2.24
N LYS A 453 12.46 -47.88 1.06
CA LYS A 453 13.75 -48.58 0.81
C LYS A 453 14.91 -47.57 0.70
N PRO A 454 16.16 -47.99 0.96
CA PRO A 454 17.32 -47.11 0.72
C PRO A 454 17.28 -46.49 -0.68
N GLU A 455 17.40 -45.14 -0.75
CA GLU A 455 17.33 -44.36 -1.99
C GLU A 455 15.97 -44.44 -2.74
N GLY A 456 14.92 -45.01 -2.12
CA GLY A 456 13.61 -45.23 -2.69
C GLY A 456 12.64 -44.07 -2.46
N LEU A 457 11.42 -44.28 -2.91
CA LEU A 457 10.28 -43.41 -2.68
C LEU A 457 9.34 -44.01 -1.62
N CYS A 458 8.62 -43.16 -0.92
CA CYS A 458 7.48 -43.61 -0.12
C CYS A 458 6.28 -43.97 -1.04
N ASN A 459 5.34 -44.77 -0.53
CA ASN A 459 4.19 -45.24 -1.30
C ASN A 459 3.45 -44.10 -1.99
N ARG A 460 3.15 -42.99 -1.29
CA ARG A 460 2.52 -41.79 -1.85
C ARG A 460 3.30 -41.20 -3.01
N CYS A 461 4.62 -41.04 -2.86
CA CYS A 461 5.46 -40.47 -3.91
C CYS A 461 5.62 -41.39 -5.11
N GLU A 462 5.65 -42.69 -4.90
CA GLU A 462 5.69 -43.70 -5.96
C GLU A 462 4.42 -43.65 -6.84
N ASP A 463 3.24 -43.58 -6.19
CA ASP A 463 1.96 -43.51 -6.92
C ASP A 463 1.84 -42.22 -7.72
N VAL A 464 2.25 -41.09 -7.14
CA VAL A 464 2.24 -39.80 -7.85
C VAL A 464 3.20 -39.80 -9.04
N VAL A 465 4.40 -40.39 -8.90
CA VAL A 465 5.36 -40.49 -10.01
C VAL A 465 4.79 -41.36 -11.16
N LYS A 466 4.08 -42.43 -10.87
CA LYS A 466 3.39 -43.24 -11.90
C LYS A 466 2.41 -42.41 -12.72
N ILE A 467 1.65 -41.49 -12.07
CA ILE A 467 0.70 -40.60 -12.76
C ILE A 467 1.43 -39.63 -13.72
N TYR A 468 2.61 -39.13 -13.36
CA TYR A 468 3.40 -38.26 -14.23
C TYR A 468 4.08 -39.00 -15.40
N CYS A 469 4.30 -40.32 -15.28
CA CYS A 469 4.94 -41.13 -16.27
C CYS A 469 3.97 -41.83 -17.24
N SER A 470 2.65 -41.80 -16.90
CA SER A 470 1.55 -42.29 -17.77
C SER A 470 1.01 -41.15 -18.64
#